data_87b3df4d51e3658e7ab36dd5bc33c562
#
_entry.id   87b3df4d51e3658e7ab36dd5bc33c562
#
_cell.length_a   1.000
_cell.length_b   1.000
_cell.length_c   1.000
_cell.angle_alpha   90.00
_cell.angle_beta   90.00
_cell.angle_gamma   90.00
#
_symmetry.space_group_name_H-M   'P 1'
#
loop_
_entity.id
_entity.type
_entity.pdbx_description
1 polymer ?
#
loop_
_entity_poly.entity_id
_entity_poly.type
_entity_poly.pdbx_seq_one_letter_code
_entity_poly.pdbx_strand_id
1 'polypeptide(L)'
;MNQKFKVVLLSSMVLAACSVNAQNLVYTANSSSNAPISVAVDISQGNKYGIDLSNGATVTLDGPSISISLTGASNTGWIEGVESRGASSLLNLGGAQTKNINVSVNVDSSKPAVGLFAFKKGKITLNGENLNINVHSTEGQASGIYVQNNTTSETEGDKKASVIIDAKNTVINATSDNAKSSGIVAISQGVLRANGNIEINADKVIVARGDSTVRINESGTNTVVLNGDIDFNYSGGSSGTKIDADVLVNLTGASSQWTGNVRRSHDSEPAADKAQVTGFKLKVADNAQWNPTIITSSSIYKYVIN
;
A
#
# COMPACT_ATOMS: atom_id res chain seq x y z
N MET A 1 -20.70 -29.67 -10.39
CA MET A 1 -19.44 -29.71 -11.13
C MET A 1 -19.02 -28.27 -11.42
N ASN A 2 -18.35 -27.62 -10.44
CA ASN A 2 -17.95 -26.22 -10.54
C ASN A 2 -16.66 -26.13 -11.35
N GLN A 3 -16.74 -25.69 -12.57
CA GLN A 3 -15.56 -25.39 -13.38
C GLN A 3 -14.92 -24.11 -12.84
N LYS A 4 -13.71 -24.27 -12.28
CA LYS A 4 -12.84 -23.15 -11.90
C LYS A 4 -12.31 -22.55 -13.19
N PHE A 5 -12.87 -21.43 -13.64
CA PHE A 5 -12.29 -20.66 -14.73
C PHE A 5 -11.10 -19.87 -14.21
N LYS A 6 -9.92 -20.42 -14.37
CA LYS A 6 -8.66 -19.70 -14.30
C LYS A 6 -8.45 -19.05 -15.66
N VAL A 7 -8.65 -17.74 -15.78
CA VAL A 7 -8.31 -17.03 -17.01
C VAL A 7 -6.79 -16.83 -17.00
N VAL A 8 -6.09 -17.74 -17.65
CA VAL A 8 -4.67 -17.56 -17.98
C VAL A 8 -4.60 -16.85 -19.32
N LEU A 9 -4.39 -15.54 -19.29
CA LEU A 9 -4.18 -14.76 -20.51
C LEU A 9 -2.74 -14.96 -20.99
N LEU A 10 -2.57 -15.88 -21.95
CA LEU A 10 -1.33 -16.11 -22.68
C LEU A 10 -1.25 -15.11 -23.84
N SER A 11 -0.18 -14.28 -23.81
CA SER A 11 0.38 -13.46 -24.90
C SER A 11 -0.57 -12.58 -25.71
N SER A 12 -0.37 -11.26 -25.64
CA SER A 12 -0.82 -10.20 -26.57
C SER A 12 -2.29 -10.26 -27.04
N MET A 13 -3.24 -10.38 -26.14
CA MET A 13 -4.63 -10.09 -26.45
C MET A 13 -4.94 -8.63 -26.15
N VAL A 14 -5.21 -7.85 -27.19
CA VAL A 14 -5.98 -6.61 -27.06
C VAL A 14 -7.41 -7.04 -26.77
N LEU A 15 -7.84 -6.97 -25.52
CA LEU A 15 -9.24 -7.18 -25.13
C LEU A 15 -10.03 -5.93 -25.57
N ALA A 16 -10.63 -6.00 -26.76
CA ALA A 16 -11.51 -4.96 -27.24
C ALA A 16 -12.81 -4.94 -26.42
N ALA A 17 -13.08 -3.81 -25.77
CA ALA A 17 -14.39 -3.26 -25.36
C ALA A 17 -15.40 -4.16 -24.61
N CYS A 18 -15.04 -5.33 -24.11
CA CYS A 18 -15.91 -6.14 -23.25
C CYS A 18 -15.50 -5.97 -21.79
N SER A 19 -16.48 -5.81 -20.89
CA SER A 19 -16.22 -5.86 -19.45
C SER A 19 -15.65 -7.23 -19.09
N VAL A 20 -14.48 -7.24 -18.43
CA VAL A 20 -13.89 -8.49 -17.91
C VAL A 20 -14.48 -8.72 -16.53
N ASN A 21 -15.38 -9.72 -16.42
CA ASN A 21 -15.86 -10.23 -15.14
C ASN A 21 -15.12 -11.54 -14.85
N ALA A 22 -14.28 -11.55 -13.84
CA ALA A 22 -13.45 -12.71 -13.50
C ALA A 22 -13.46 -12.98 -12.00
N GLN A 23 -13.23 -14.24 -11.62
CA GLN A 23 -13.03 -14.60 -10.22
C GLN A 23 -11.65 -14.18 -9.70
N ASN A 24 -10.63 -14.22 -10.57
CA ASN A 24 -9.31 -13.62 -10.35
C ASN A 24 -8.60 -13.46 -11.71
N LEU A 25 -7.66 -12.52 -11.78
CA LEU A 25 -6.81 -12.31 -12.95
C LEU A 25 -5.37 -12.69 -12.60
N VAL A 26 -4.80 -13.63 -13.34
CA VAL A 26 -3.41 -14.05 -13.18
C VAL A 26 -2.65 -13.75 -14.46
N TYR A 27 -1.60 -12.94 -14.35
CA TYR A 27 -0.77 -12.52 -15.47
C TYR A 27 0.65 -13.06 -15.30
N THR A 28 1.08 -13.86 -16.27
CA THR A 28 2.46 -14.39 -16.34
C THR A 28 3.21 -13.92 -17.58
N ALA A 29 2.57 -13.09 -18.40
CA ALA A 29 3.09 -12.52 -19.64
C ALA A 29 2.55 -11.10 -19.82
N ASN A 30 3.19 -10.31 -20.68
CA ASN A 30 2.77 -8.96 -20.98
C ASN A 30 1.34 -8.92 -21.54
N SER A 31 0.55 -7.98 -21.04
CA SER A 31 -0.85 -7.81 -21.43
C SER A 31 -1.28 -6.37 -21.29
N SER A 32 -2.32 -5.98 -22.03
CA SER A 32 -2.97 -4.67 -21.89
C SER A 32 -4.47 -4.79 -22.09
N SER A 33 -5.23 -3.94 -21.41
CA SER A 33 -6.69 -3.80 -21.60
C SER A 33 -7.10 -2.38 -21.33
N ASN A 34 -7.94 -1.83 -22.21
CA ASN A 34 -8.62 -0.54 -22.04
C ASN A 34 -10.13 -0.70 -21.74
N ALA A 35 -10.58 -1.93 -21.52
CA ALA A 35 -11.95 -2.23 -21.11
C ALA A 35 -12.16 -2.00 -19.61
N PRO A 36 -13.40 -1.77 -19.15
CA PRO A 36 -13.72 -1.81 -17.74
C PRO A 36 -13.33 -3.16 -17.13
N ILE A 37 -12.68 -3.12 -15.97
CA ILE A 37 -12.24 -4.33 -15.24
C ILE A 37 -13.13 -4.50 -14.03
N SER A 38 -13.70 -5.69 -13.86
CA SER A 38 -14.41 -6.08 -12.64
C SER A 38 -13.96 -7.48 -12.22
N VAL A 39 -13.38 -7.56 -11.02
CA VAL A 39 -12.90 -8.79 -10.41
C VAL A 39 -13.62 -8.98 -9.08
N ALA A 40 -14.30 -10.10 -8.90
CA ALA A 40 -14.96 -10.47 -7.65
C ALA A 40 -14.52 -11.87 -7.23
N VAL A 41 -13.88 -11.96 -6.06
CA VAL A 41 -13.30 -13.21 -5.55
C VAL A 41 -13.94 -13.57 -4.21
N ASP A 42 -14.50 -14.76 -4.15
CA ASP A 42 -14.81 -15.43 -2.89
C ASP A 42 -13.58 -16.25 -2.44
N ILE A 43 -12.88 -15.76 -1.42
CA ILE A 43 -11.65 -16.41 -0.94
C ILE A 43 -11.90 -17.75 -0.25
N SER A 44 -13.15 -18.06 0.16
CA SER A 44 -13.52 -19.35 0.73
C SER A 44 -13.33 -20.51 -0.27
N GLN A 45 -13.29 -20.18 -1.57
CA GLN A 45 -13.03 -21.13 -2.66
C GLN A 45 -11.54 -21.38 -2.92
N GLY A 46 -10.64 -20.83 -2.08
CA GLY A 46 -9.20 -21.05 -2.11
C GLY A 46 -8.39 -20.08 -2.99
N ASN A 47 -9.03 -19.14 -3.67
CA ASN A 47 -8.34 -18.02 -4.33
C ASN A 47 -8.08 -16.92 -3.30
N LYS A 48 -6.90 -16.30 -3.36
CA LYS A 48 -6.47 -15.26 -2.39
C LYS A 48 -6.09 -13.94 -3.03
N TYR A 49 -6.13 -13.89 -4.36
CA TYR A 49 -5.71 -12.75 -5.16
C TYR A 49 -6.87 -12.28 -6.03
N GLY A 50 -7.05 -10.98 -6.12
CA GLY A 50 -7.88 -10.38 -7.16
C GLY A 50 -7.11 -10.29 -8.48
N ILE A 51 -5.96 -9.59 -8.44
CA ILE A 51 -4.99 -9.56 -9.55
C ILE A 51 -3.65 -10.07 -9.03
N ASP A 52 -3.07 -11.06 -9.69
CA ASP A 52 -1.73 -11.59 -9.42
C ASP A 52 -0.85 -11.42 -10.66
N LEU A 53 0.22 -10.64 -10.51
CA LEU A 53 1.23 -10.43 -11.53
C LEU A 53 2.57 -10.98 -11.07
N SER A 54 3.14 -11.89 -11.85
CA SER A 54 4.41 -12.51 -11.56
C SER A 54 5.28 -12.71 -12.81
N ASN A 55 6.47 -13.26 -12.63
CA ASN A 55 7.37 -13.69 -13.73
C ASN A 55 7.87 -12.58 -14.67
N GLY A 56 8.01 -11.35 -14.17
CA GLY A 56 8.59 -10.25 -14.95
C GLY A 56 7.69 -9.70 -16.05
N ALA A 57 6.40 -9.96 -16.00
CA ALA A 57 5.45 -9.44 -16.96
C ALA A 57 5.17 -7.95 -16.74
N THR A 58 4.85 -7.25 -17.84
CA THR A 58 4.29 -5.89 -17.80
C THR A 58 2.82 -5.95 -18.20
N VAL A 59 1.96 -5.46 -17.30
CA VAL A 59 0.50 -5.44 -17.53
C VAL A 59 0.00 -4.01 -17.37
N THR A 60 -0.83 -3.59 -18.33
CA THR A 60 -1.47 -2.26 -18.30
C THR A 60 -2.99 -2.44 -18.41
N LEU A 61 -3.70 -1.98 -17.40
CA LEU A 61 -5.16 -2.00 -17.31
C LEU A 61 -5.62 -0.55 -17.15
N ASP A 62 -6.01 0.09 -18.25
CA ASP A 62 -6.33 1.54 -18.31
C ASP A 62 -7.78 1.83 -18.74
N GLY A 63 -8.65 0.87 -18.55
CA GLY A 63 -10.08 1.05 -18.79
C GLY A 63 -10.71 2.17 -17.93
N PRO A 64 -11.92 2.62 -18.28
CA PRO A 64 -12.59 3.74 -17.63
C PRO A 64 -12.89 3.48 -16.15
N SER A 65 -12.95 2.22 -15.73
CA SER A 65 -13.11 1.81 -14.35
C SER A 65 -12.42 0.48 -14.06
N ILE A 66 -11.84 0.36 -12.87
CA ILE A 66 -11.23 -0.86 -12.35
C ILE A 66 -11.83 -1.12 -10.98
N SER A 67 -12.45 -2.28 -10.80
CA SER A 67 -13.06 -2.71 -9.53
C SER A 67 -12.57 -4.10 -9.17
N ILE A 68 -12.00 -4.24 -7.98
CA ILE A 68 -11.47 -5.48 -7.45
C ILE A 68 -12.08 -5.67 -6.06
N SER A 69 -12.76 -6.78 -5.84
CA SER A 69 -13.44 -7.09 -4.59
C SER A 69 -13.12 -8.52 -4.14
N LEU A 70 -12.61 -8.66 -2.92
CA LEU A 70 -12.39 -9.93 -2.25
C LEU A 70 -13.27 -10.00 -1.01
N THR A 71 -14.00 -11.12 -0.87
CA THR A 71 -14.87 -11.38 0.28
C THR A 71 -14.78 -12.84 0.71
N GLY A 72 -15.29 -13.18 1.89
CA GLY A 72 -15.37 -14.55 2.40
C GLY A 72 -14.41 -14.82 3.55
N ALA A 73 -14.25 -16.08 3.91
CA ALA A 73 -13.43 -16.52 5.03
C ALA A 73 -12.28 -17.41 4.58
N SER A 74 -11.08 -17.19 5.13
CA SER A 74 -9.91 -18.03 4.88
C SER A 74 -8.86 -17.87 5.98
N ASN A 75 -8.33 -18.99 6.46
CA ASN A 75 -7.26 -19.03 7.47
C ASN A 75 -5.91 -19.47 6.91
N THR A 76 -5.71 -19.42 5.59
CA THR A 76 -4.48 -19.87 4.94
C THR A 76 -3.86 -18.80 4.06
N GLY A 77 -2.62 -18.40 4.35
CA GLY A 77 -1.84 -17.44 3.55
C GLY A 77 -2.37 -16.00 3.61
N TRP A 78 -1.66 -15.10 2.98
CA TRP A 78 -2.06 -13.71 2.85
C TRP A 78 -3.19 -13.58 1.82
N ILE A 79 -4.00 -12.55 1.98
CA ILE A 79 -5.12 -12.24 1.10
C ILE A 79 -4.83 -10.88 0.48
N GLU A 80 -4.74 -10.82 -0.82
CA GLU A 80 -4.23 -9.65 -1.53
C GLU A 80 -5.19 -9.23 -2.65
N GLY A 81 -5.67 -8.01 -2.59
CA GLY A 81 -6.50 -7.44 -3.65
C GLY A 81 -5.75 -7.43 -4.99
N VAL A 82 -4.55 -6.85 -4.96
CA VAL A 82 -3.63 -6.76 -6.10
C VAL A 82 -2.23 -7.11 -5.65
N GLU A 83 -1.58 -8.04 -6.35
CA GLU A 83 -0.17 -8.37 -6.15
C GLU A 83 0.64 -8.12 -7.42
N SER A 84 1.84 -7.52 -7.24
CA SER A 84 2.92 -7.53 -8.24
C SER A 84 4.18 -8.07 -7.59
N ARG A 85 4.68 -9.21 -8.09
CA ARG A 85 5.77 -9.95 -7.48
C ARG A 85 6.88 -10.27 -8.47
N GLY A 86 8.12 -10.08 -8.02
CA GLY A 86 9.32 -10.50 -8.72
C GLY A 86 9.93 -9.42 -9.60
N ALA A 87 11.20 -9.65 -9.96
CA ALA A 87 11.97 -8.71 -10.76
C ALA A 87 11.28 -8.43 -12.11
N SER A 88 11.24 -7.17 -12.48
CA SER A 88 10.66 -6.68 -13.74
C SER A 88 9.14 -6.87 -13.86
N SER A 89 8.43 -7.32 -12.82
CA SER A 89 6.96 -7.31 -12.82
C SER A 89 6.47 -5.89 -12.62
N LEU A 90 5.73 -5.37 -13.60
CA LEU A 90 5.18 -4.02 -13.62
C LEU A 90 3.68 -4.06 -13.91
N LEU A 91 2.88 -3.66 -12.94
CA LEU A 91 1.44 -3.51 -13.09
C LEU A 91 1.07 -2.04 -13.11
N ASN A 92 0.54 -1.58 -14.23
CA ASN A 92 -0.04 -0.26 -14.38
C ASN A 92 -1.56 -0.39 -14.28
N LEU A 93 -2.14 0.21 -13.26
CA LEU A 93 -3.58 0.29 -13.03
C LEU A 93 -4.05 1.70 -13.30
N GLY A 94 -4.91 1.84 -14.30
CA GLY A 94 -5.47 3.11 -14.72
C GLY A 94 -4.57 3.91 -15.64
N GLY A 95 -5.18 4.95 -16.22
CA GLY A 95 -4.60 5.88 -17.17
C GLY A 95 -5.43 7.15 -17.25
N ALA A 96 -5.18 7.99 -18.26
CA ALA A 96 -5.86 9.27 -18.43
C ALA A 96 -7.40 9.16 -18.56
N GLN A 97 -7.92 8.01 -19.00
CA GLN A 97 -9.35 7.76 -19.14
C GLN A 97 -9.99 7.15 -17.89
N THR A 98 -9.18 6.71 -16.92
CA THR A 98 -9.67 5.99 -15.75
C THR A 98 -10.26 6.96 -14.72
N LYS A 99 -11.56 6.81 -14.48
CA LYS A 99 -12.30 7.61 -13.51
C LYS A 99 -12.16 7.06 -12.09
N ASN A 100 -12.26 5.73 -11.95
CA ASN A 100 -12.26 5.11 -10.64
C ASN A 100 -11.44 3.82 -10.65
N ILE A 101 -10.58 3.68 -9.64
CA ILE A 101 -9.91 2.43 -9.26
C ILE A 101 -10.39 2.11 -7.84
N ASN A 102 -11.11 1.00 -7.69
CA ASN A 102 -11.62 0.53 -6.41
C ASN A 102 -11.02 -0.83 -6.08
N VAL A 103 -10.35 -0.92 -4.93
CA VAL A 103 -9.84 -2.17 -4.37
C VAL A 103 -10.49 -2.37 -3.01
N SER A 104 -11.29 -3.40 -2.88
CA SER A 104 -11.99 -3.75 -1.64
C SER A 104 -11.59 -5.16 -1.20
N VAL A 105 -11.08 -5.29 0.00
CA VAL A 105 -10.78 -6.58 0.65
C VAL A 105 -11.53 -6.59 1.97
N ASN A 106 -12.62 -7.35 2.05
CA ASN A 106 -13.46 -7.47 3.25
C ASN A 106 -13.59 -8.94 3.62
N VAL A 107 -12.81 -9.38 4.59
CA VAL A 107 -12.59 -10.80 4.82
C VAL A 107 -12.64 -11.19 6.31
N ASP A 108 -13.11 -12.40 6.53
CA ASP A 108 -13.03 -13.08 7.83
C ASP A 108 -11.78 -13.97 7.83
N SER A 109 -10.68 -13.45 8.40
CA SER A 109 -9.38 -14.11 8.30
C SER A 109 -8.47 -13.77 9.47
N SER A 110 -7.81 -14.79 10.02
CA SER A 110 -6.69 -14.61 10.95
C SER A 110 -5.37 -14.27 10.24
N LYS A 111 -5.34 -14.27 8.91
CA LYS A 111 -4.17 -13.93 8.10
C LYS A 111 -4.22 -12.50 7.63
N PRO A 112 -3.07 -11.89 7.30
CA PRO A 112 -3.04 -10.52 6.79
C PRO A 112 -3.89 -10.33 5.53
N ALA A 113 -4.69 -9.27 5.52
CA ALA A 113 -5.44 -8.78 4.38
C ALA A 113 -4.78 -7.51 3.84
N VAL A 114 -4.53 -7.45 2.54
CA VAL A 114 -3.79 -6.36 1.90
C VAL A 114 -4.55 -5.89 0.65
N GLY A 115 -4.70 -4.59 0.49
CA GLY A 115 -5.28 -4.01 -0.72
C GLY A 115 -4.33 -4.13 -1.92
N LEU A 116 -3.13 -3.53 -1.81
CA LEU A 116 -2.09 -3.57 -2.84
C LEU A 116 -0.79 -4.12 -2.25
N PHE A 117 -0.19 -5.09 -2.91
CA PHE A 117 1.06 -5.71 -2.48
C PHE A 117 2.12 -5.68 -3.59
N ALA A 118 3.18 -4.90 -3.40
CA ALA A 118 4.37 -4.94 -4.24
C ALA A 118 5.49 -5.70 -3.50
N PHE A 119 5.94 -6.82 -4.07
CA PHE A 119 6.84 -7.73 -3.39
C PHE A 119 8.02 -8.16 -4.28
N LYS A 120 9.22 -8.32 -3.68
CA LYS A 120 10.41 -8.83 -4.37
C LYS A 120 10.69 -8.11 -5.71
N LYS A 121 10.81 -6.78 -5.68
CA LYS A 121 11.05 -5.94 -6.86
C LYS A 121 9.82 -5.76 -7.79
N GLY A 122 8.65 -6.28 -7.42
CA GLY A 122 7.40 -5.99 -8.12
C GLY A 122 7.05 -4.52 -8.03
N LYS A 123 6.45 -3.97 -9.08
CA LYS A 123 6.06 -2.57 -9.16
C LYS A 123 4.58 -2.43 -9.47
N ILE A 124 3.92 -1.50 -8.80
CA ILE A 124 2.53 -1.11 -9.07
C ILE A 124 2.51 0.39 -9.30
N THR A 125 1.93 0.82 -10.41
CA THR A 125 1.65 2.23 -10.70
C THR A 125 0.14 2.42 -10.79
N LEU A 126 -0.39 3.43 -10.13
CA LEU A 126 -1.81 3.75 -10.12
C LEU A 126 -2.00 5.17 -10.65
N ASN A 127 -2.79 5.28 -11.72
CA ASN A 127 -3.06 6.55 -12.38
C ASN A 127 -4.57 6.66 -12.68
N GLY A 128 -5.17 7.80 -12.41
CA GLY A 128 -6.59 8.02 -12.64
C GLY A 128 -7.13 9.21 -11.86
N GLU A 129 -8.44 9.35 -11.90
CA GLU A 129 -9.08 10.44 -11.17
C GLU A 129 -9.24 10.10 -9.69
N ASN A 130 -9.81 8.93 -9.37
CA ASN A 130 -10.07 8.51 -7.99
C ASN A 130 -9.54 7.10 -7.75
N LEU A 131 -8.78 6.92 -6.68
CA LEU A 131 -8.32 5.66 -6.16
C LEU A 131 -8.93 5.45 -4.77
N ASN A 132 -9.65 4.35 -4.57
CA ASN A 132 -10.21 3.94 -3.28
C ASN A 132 -9.69 2.55 -2.92
N ILE A 133 -9.06 2.45 -1.77
CA ILE A 133 -8.56 1.19 -1.21
C ILE A 133 -9.23 0.99 0.14
N ASN A 134 -10.07 -0.04 0.26
CA ASN A 134 -10.77 -0.37 1.49
C ASN A 134 -10.39 -1.79 1.91
N VAL A 135 -9.75 -1.93 3.06
CA VAL A 135 -9.35 -3.23 3.59
C VAL A 135 -9.93 -3.40 4.99
N HIS A 136 -10.68 -4.47 5.17
CA HIS A 136 -11.20 -4.87 6.46
C HIS A 136 -10.90 -6.35 6.72
N SER A 137 -10.48 -6.66 7.94
CA SER A 137 -10.29 -8.03 8.41
C SER A 137 -10.87 -8.18 9.82
N THR A 138 -11.62 -9.25 10.08
CA THR A 138 -12.20 -9.48 11.42
C THR A 138 -11.14 -9.89 12.45
N GLU A 139 -10.14 -10.70 12.07
CA GLU A 139 -9.16 -11.24 13.01
C GLU A 139 -7.71 -10.86 12.68
N GLY A 140 -7.36 -10.84 11.39
CA GLY A 140 -6.00 -10.58 10.92
C GLY A 140 -5.66 -9.10 10.80
N GLN A 141 -4.41 -8.81 10.54
CA GLN A 141 -3.98 -7.45 10.23
C GLN A 141 -4.57 -7.00 8.89
N ALA A 142 -5.03 -5.75 8.81
CA ALA A 142 -5.47 -5.12 7.59
C ALA A 142 -4.44 -4.07 7.14
N SER A 143 -4.03 -4.11 5.87
CA SER A 143 -3.13 -3.12 5.30
C SER A 143 -3.66 -2.60 3.97
N GLY A 144 -3.78 -1.28 3.82
CA GLY A 144 -4.18 -0.69 2.54
C GLY A 144 -3.17 -0.99 1.45
N ILE A 145 -1.91 -0.63 1.71
CA ILE A 145 -0.78 -0.85 0.79
C ILE A 145 0.38 -1.48 1.56
N TYR A 146 0.99 -2.51 0.97
CA TYR A 146 2.17 -3.16 1.52
C TYR A 146 3.27 -3.24 0.46
N VAL A 147 4.45 -2.70 0.78
CA VAL A 147 5.60 -2.68 -0.14
C VAL A 147 6.80 -3.28 0.56
N GLN A 148 7.30 -4.40 0.03
CA GLN A 148 8.42 -5.12 0.62
C GLN A 148 9.40 -5.62 -0.42
N ASN A 149 10.67 -5.29 -0.25
CA ASN A 149 11.75 -5.93 -0.98
C ASN A 149 12.46 -6.93 -0.06
N ASN A 150 12.41 -8.22 -0.36
CA ASN A 150 12.84 -9.27 0.58
C ASN A 150 14.37 -9.49 0.62
N THR A 151 15.17 -8.58 0.08
CA THR A 151 16.62 -8.67 0.07
C THR A 151 17.25 -7.47 0.74
N THR A 152 17.98 -7.73 1.82
CA THR A 152 18.71 -6.70 2.58
C THR A 152 20.03 -6.27 1.91
N SER A 153 20.42 -6.89 0.80
CA SER A 153 21.77 -6.75 0.21
C SER A 153 21.83 -6.06 -1.16
N GLU A 154 20.71 -5.56 -1.70
CA GLU A 154 20.73 -4.98 -3.04
C GLU A 154 20.82 -3.45 -3.02
N THR A 155 21.97 -2.95 -3.49
CA THR A 155 22.32 -1.51 -3.53
C THR A 155 21.79 -0.77 -4.76
N GLU A 156 21.09 -1.41 -5.69
CA GLU A 156 20.69 -0.79 -6.95
C GLU A 156 19.26 -0.22 -6.91
N GLY A 157 19.17 1.13 -7.06
CA GLY A 157 17.96 1.93 -6.92
C GLY A 157 16.74 1.50 -7.76
N ASP A 158 16.93 0.95 -8.96
CA ASP A 158 15.85 0.62 -9.89
C ASP A 158 15.22 -0.77 -9.66
N LYS A 159 15.78 -1.52 -8.74
CA LYS A 159 15.35 -2.91 -8.47
C LYS A 159 14.55 -3.07 -7.18
N LYS A 160 14.04 -2.01 -6.61
CA LYS A 160 13.24 -2.04 -5.39
C LYS A 160 11.77 -2.32 -5.70
N ALA A 161 11.09 -3.05 -4.81
CA ALA A 161 9.64 -3.12 -4.84
C ALA A 161 9.06 -1.71 -4.66
N SER A 162 8.06 -1.35 -5.45
CA SER A 162 7.52 0.00 -5.38
C SER A 162 6.03 0.09 -5.68
N VAL A 163 5.38 1.05 -5.02
CA VAL A 163 4.04 1.53 -5.36
C VAL A 163 4.12 3.03 -5.61
N ILE A 164 3.66 3.45 -6.79
CA ILE A 164 3.59 4.85 -7.20
C ILE A 164 2.13 5.19 -7.43
N ILE A 165 1.62 6.20 -6.74
CA ILE A 165 0.25 6.68 -6.83
C ILE A 165 0.28 8.08 -7.44
N ASP A 166 -0.19 8.17 -8.67
CA ASP A 166 -0.37 9.41 -9.42
C ASP A 166 -1.86 9.72 -9.67
N ALA A 167 -2.76 9.08 -8.90
CA ALA A 167 -4.17 9.39 -8.94
C ALA A 167 -4.43 10.79 -8.35
N LYS A 168 -5.41 11.51 -8.94
CA LYS A 168 -5.76 12.86 -8.49
C LYS A 168 -6.27 12.89 -7.04
N ASN A 169 -7.09 11.91 -6.68
CA ASN A 169 -7.62 11.75 -5.33
C ASN A 169 -7.42 10.29 -4.89
N THR A 170 -6.91 10.10 -3.70
CA THR A 170 -6.66 8.78 -3.12
C THR A 170 -7.29 8.71 -1.73
N VAL A 171 -8.06 7.67 -1.46
CA VAL A 171 -8.59 7.32 -0.13
C VAL A 171 -8.15 5.91 0.22
N ILE A 172 -7.53 5.75 1.38
CA ILE A 172 -7.10 4.46 1.92
C ILE A 172 -7.74 4.28 3.29
N ASN A 173 -8.61 3.28 3.41
CA ASN A 173 -9.21 2.87 4.67
C ASN A 173 -8.74 1.45 5.00
N ALA A 174 -8.12 1.29 6.16
CA ALA A 174 -7.74 -0.02 6.67
C ALA A 174 -8.28 -0.18 8.10
N THR A 175 -9.02 -1.24 8.35
CA THR A 175 -9.62 -1.54 9.66
C THR A 175 -9.48 -3.02 10.00
N SER A 176 -9.32 -3.31 11.28
CA SER A 176 -9.36 -4.67 11.80
C SER A 176 -10.08 -4.67 13.14
N ASP A 177 -10.93 -5.68 13.40
CA ASP A 177 -11.68 -5.76 14.65
C ASP A 177 -10.78 -6.24 15.80
N ASN A 178 -9.84 -7.14 15.54
CA ASN A 178 -9.03 -7.80 16.57
C ASN A 178 -7.52 -7.57 16.45
N ALA A 179 -7.06 -6.92 15.39
CA ALA A 179 -5.65 -6.61 15.18
C ALA A 179 -5.44 -5.13 14.84
N LYS A 180 -4.19 -4.70 14.75
CA LYS A 180 -3.88 -3.34 14.29
C LYS A 180 -3.96 -3.23 12.77
N SER A 181 -4.57 -2.15 12.32
CA SER A 181 -4.63 -1.80 10.91
C SER A 181 -3.50 -0.84 10.49
N SER A 182 -3.15 -0.87 9.20
CA SER A 182 -2.14 0.01 8.63
C SER A 182 -2.59 0.56 7.27
N GLY A 183 -2.47 1.87 7.06
CA GLY A 183 -2.74 2.47 5.77
C GLY A 183 -1.68 2.07 4.75
N ILE A 184 -0.43 2.37 5.08
CA ILE A 184 0.77 2.07 4.27
C ILE A 184 1.78 1.32 5.12
N VAL A 185 2.30 0.21 4.60
CA VAL A 185 3.44 -0.53 5.16
C VAL A 185 4.56 -0.56 4.14
N ALA A 186 5.70 0.07 4.46
CA ALA A 186 6.89 0.05 3.63
C ALA A 186 8.06 -0.52 4.43
N ILE A 187 8.59 -1.67 4.00
CA ILE A 187 9.63 -2.38 4.74
C ILE A 187 10.71 -2.94 3.81
N SER A 188 11.89 -3.21 4.35
CA SER A 188 12.97 -3.89 3.64
C SER A 188 13.23 -3.27 2.27
N GLN A 189 13.57 -1.98 2.23
CA GLN A 189 13.83 -1.19 1.00
C GLN A 189 12.59 -0.97 0.10
N GLY A 190 11.38 -1.22 0.57
CA GLY A 190 10.16 -0.89 -0.14
C GLY A 190 10.05 0.62 -0.39
N VAL A 191 9.55 1.01 -1.56
CA VAL A 191 9.39 2.42 -1.96
C VAL A 191 7.92 2.72 -2.21
N LEU A 192 7.38 3.74 -1.55
CA LEU A 192 6.07 4.28 -1.85
C LEU A 192 6.19 5.78 -2.15
N ARG A 193 5.53 6.21 -3.21
CA ARG A 193 5.32 7.64 -3.53
C ARG A 193 3.84 7.86 -3.80
N ALA A 194 3.25 8.84 -3.15
CA ALA A 194 1.88 9.26 -3.40
C ALA A 194 1.86 10.76 -3.72
N ASN A 195 1.44 11.03 -4.95
CA ASN A 195 1.17 12.35 -5.47
C ASN A 195 -0.35 12.54 -5.58
N GLY A 196 -0.82 13.78 -5.63
CA GLY A 196 -2.26 14.08 -5.60
C GLY A 196 -2.80 14.20 -4.16
N ASN A 197 -4.10 14.45 -4.06
CA ASN A 197 -4.77 14.51 -2.78
C ASN A 197 -4.83 13.11 -2.16
N ILE A 198 -4.55 13.01 -0.88
CA ILE A 198 -4.56 11.70 -0.20
C ILE A 198 -5.21 11.79 1.19
N GLU A 199 -6.09 10.83 1.47
CA GLU A 199 -6.68 10.60 2.78
C GLU A 199 -6.35 9.17 3.22
N ILE A 200 -5.83 9.01 4.44
CA ILE A 200 -5.50 7.69 5.02
C ILE A 200 -6.13 7.58 6.40
N ASN A 201 -6.95 6.55 6.58
CA ASN A 201 -7.62 6.23 7.82
C ASN A 201 -7.22 4.82 8.26
N ALA A 202 -6.47 4.71 9.37
CA ALA A 202 -6.01 3.45 9.96
C ALA A 202 -5.48 3.68 11.38
N ASP A 203 -5.31 2.63 12.20
CA ASP A 203 -4.58 2.76 13.48
C ASP A 203 -3.17 3.33 13.25
N LYS A 204 -2.49 2.85 12.20
CA LYS A 204 -1.19 3.33 11.77
C LYS A 204 -1.29 3.78 10.31
N VAL A 205 -1.23 5.07 10.05
CA VAL A 205 -1.32 5.58 8.67
C VAL A 205 -0.10 5.22 7.84
N ILE A 206 1.09 5.17 8.48
CA ILE A 206 2.35 4.73 7.87
C ILE A 206 3.09 3.84 8.86
N VAL A 207 3.55 2.68 8.39
CA VAL A 207 4.54 1.84 9.05
C VAL A 207 5.77 1.77 8.16
N ALA A 208 6.94 2.20 8.69
CA ALA A 208 8.17 2.25 7.92
C ALA A 208 9.33 1.57 8.66
N ARG A 209 10.12 0.73 7.97
CA ARG A 209 11.33 0.09 8.51
C ARG A 209 12.31 -0.37 7.42
N GLY A 210 13.58 -0.58 7.81
CA GLY A 210 14.58 -1.28 6.99
C GLY A 210 14.83 -0.62 5.62
N ASP A 211 15.47 0.56 5.60
CA ASP A 211 15.84 1.33 4.40
C ASP A 211 14.67 1.63 3.45
N SER A 212 13.44 1.59 3.97
CA SER A 212 12.26 1.92 3.19
C SER A 212 12.14 3.42 2.91
N THR A 213 11.43 3.76 1.86
CA THR A 213 11.18 5.15 1.46
C THR A 213 9.68 5.38 1.31
N VAL A 214 9.14 6.39 1.99
CA VAL A 214 7.75 6.84 1.84
C VAL A 214 7.75 8.34 1.56
N ARG A 215 7.08 8.73 0.48
CA ARG A 215 6.91 10.13 0.07
C ARG A 215 5.43 10.43 -0.10
N ILE A 216 4.91 11.30 0.73
CA ILE A 216 3.52 11.78 0.67
C ILE A 216 3.53 13.25 0.30
N ASN A 217 2.91 13.58 -0.84
CA ASN A 217 2.81 14.94 -1.35
C ASN A 217 4.18 15.64 -1.47
N GLU A 218 5.13 14.98 -2.13
CA GLU A 218 6.52 15.48 -2.24
C GLU A 218 6.57 16.90 -2.86
N SER A 219 5.67 17.21 -3.80
CA SER A 219 5.54 18.55 -4.40
C SER A 219 5.04 19.61 -3.42
N GLY A 220 4.33 19.22 -2.36
CA GLY A 220 3.71 20.15 -1.41
C GLY A 220 2.50 20.91 -1.97
N THR A 221 1.85 20.44 -3.03
CA THR A 221 0.76 21.17 -3.71
C THR A 221 -0.62 20.56 -3.50
N ASN A 222 -0.70 19.39 -2.83
CA ASN A 222 -1.92 18.64 -2.70
C ASN A 222 -2.40 18.58 -1.24
N THR A 223 -3.66 18.25 -1.04
CA THR A 223 -4.25 18.05 0.29
C THR A 223 -3.87 16.69 0.85
N VAL A 224 -3.46 16.65 2.11
CA VAL A 224 -3.12 15.43 2.84
C VAL A 224 -3.93 15.37 4.13
N VAL A 225 -4.70 14.30 4.32
CA VAL A 225 -5.44 14.01 5.54
C VAL A 225 -4.99 12.67 6.09
N LEU A 226 -4.44 12.66 7.30
CA LEU A 226 -3.96 11.45 7.95
C LEU A 226 -4.65 11.29 9.32
N ASN A 227 -5.31 10.15 9.51
CA ASN A 227 -5.99 9.80 10.75
C ASN A 227 -5.40 8.48 11.30
N GLY A 228 -4.47 8.62 12.25
CA GLY A 228 -3.71 7.53 12.88
C GLY A 228 -2.22 7.85 13.04
N ASP A 229 -1.49 6.91 13.60
CA ASP A 229 -0.09 7.09 13.95
C ASP A 229 0.86 6.83 12.77
N ILE A 230 2.03 7.49 12.78
CA ILE A 230 3.17 7.12 11.94
C ILE A 230 4.10 6.29 12.82
N ASP A 231 4.32 5.02 12.45
CA ASP A 231 5.05 4.06 13.24
C ASP A 231 6.33 3.62 12.55
N PHE A 232 7.45 3.88 13.21
CA PHE A 232 8.76 3.38 12.82
C PHE A 232 9.00 2.06 13.54
N ASN A 233 8.75 0.96 12.84
CA ASN A 233 8.94 -0.37 13.40
C ASN A 233 10.39 -0.81 13.25
N TYR A 234 10.94 -1.32 14.33
CA TYR A 234 12.28 -1.89 14.40
C TYR A 234 12.18 -3.41 14.52
N SER A 235 12.65 -4.15 13.51
CA SER A 235 12.82 -5.58 13.64
C SER A 235 14.20 -5.86 14.26
N GLY A 236 14.22 -6.34 15.50
CA GLY A 236 15.44 -6.56 16.23
C GLY A 236 16.38 -7.57 15.57
N GLY A 237 17.46 -7.05 15.03
CA GLY A 237 18.72 -7.78 14.96
C GLY A 237 19.60 -7.25 16.09
N SER A 238 20.36 -8.09 16.73
CA SER A 238 21.14 -7.85 17.96
C SER A 238 22.19 -6.72 17.91
N SER A 239 22.23 -5.88 16.91
CA SER A 239 23.22 -4.82 16.75
C SER A 239 22.71 -3.50 16.21
N GLY A 240 21.44 -3.36 15.86
CA GLY A 240 20.94 -2.18 15.18
C GLY A 240 20.23 -1.20 16.10
N THR A 241 20.85 -0.08 16.38
CA THR A 241 20.26 1.07 17.09
C THR A 241 19.61 2.08 16.13
N LYS A 242 19.59 1.80 14.83
CA LYS A 242 19.18 2.74 13.79
C LYS A 242 17.97 2.23 13.02
N ILE A 243 16.95 3.04 12.92
CA ILE A 243 15.79 2.81 12.04
C ILE A 243 16.08 3.58 10.75
N ASP A 244 16.53 2.87 9.73
CA ASP A 244 16.85 3.45 8.44
C ASP A 244 15.59 3.45 7.55
N ALA A 245 14.68 4.37 7.81
CA ALA A 245 13.54 4.61 6.96
C ALA A 245 13.49 6.10 6.61
N ASP A 246 13.26 6.43 5.35
CA ASP A 246 13.18 7.79 4.86
C ASP A 246 11.71 8.14 4.54
N VAL A 247 11.07 8.83 5.47
CA VAL A 247 9.65 9.21 5.39
C VAL A 247 9.53 10.71 5.29
N LEU A 248 8.90 11.19 4.21
CA LEU A 248 8.54 12.59 4.02
C LEU A 248 7.01 12.71 3.94
N VAL A 249 6.45 13.58 4.76
CA VAL A 249 5.04 13.99 4.70
C VAL A 249 4.98 15.50 4.60
N ASN A 250 4.37 16.01 3.54
CA ASN A 250 4.11 17.44 3.38
C ASN A 250 2.62 17.72 3.59
N LEU A 251 2.30 18.37 4.68
CA LEU A 251 0.97 18.95 4.96
C LEU A 251 0.98 20.39 4.48
N THR A 252 0.21 20.71 3.46
CA THR A 252 0.17 22.04 2.87
C THR A 252 -1.26 22.47 2.64
N GLY A 253 -1.59 23.70 3.02
CA GLY A 253 -2.91 24.29 2.90
C GLY A 253 -3.87 23.93 4.05
N ALA A 254 -4.84 24.79 4.31
CA ALA A 254 -5.77 24.71 5.45
C ALA A 254 -6.62 23.42 5.50
N SER A 255 -6.75 22.71 4.37
CA SER A 255 -7.46 21.42 4.30
C SER A 255 -6.56 20.22 4.63
N SER A 256 -5.25 20.43 4.76
CA SER A 256 -4.32 19.36 5.14
C SER A 256 -4.24 19.24 6.64
N GLN A 257 -4.40 18.01 7.14
CA GLN A 257 -4.33 17.73 8.57
C GLN A 257 -3.79 16.34 8.87
N TRP A 258 -3.13 16.22 9.99
CA TRP A 258 -2.75 14.93 10.57
C TRP A 258 -3.18 14.87 12.03
N THR A 259 -3.98 13.84 12.36
CA THR A 259 -4.37 13.50 13.73
C THR A 259 -3.72 12.20 14.11
N GLY A 260 -2.73 12.24 15.00
CA GLY A 260 -1.94 11.07 15.39
C GLY A 260 -0.56 11.43 15.89
N ASN A 261 0.22 10.42 16.21
CA ASN A 261 1.54 10.56 16.79
C ASN A 261 2.61 9.89 15.94
N VAL A 262 3.86 10.30 16.15
CA VAL A 262 5.01 9.50 15.72
C VAL A 262 5.31 8.48 16.81
N ARG A 263 5.38 7.21 16.42
CA ARG A 263 5.71 6.11 17.34
C ARG A 263 6.95 5.36 16.88
N ARG A 264 7.57 4.70 17.82
CA ARG A 264 8.52 3.61 17.59
C ARG A 264 7.93 2.36 18.22
N SER A 265 7.70 1.35 17.43
CA SER A 265 7.30 0.05 17.95
C SER A 265 8.40 -0.97 17.71
N HIS A 266 8.55 -1.89 18.63
CA HIS A 266 9.47 -3.03 18.54
C HIS A 266 8.67 -4.32 18.63
N ASP A 267 9.05 -5.31 17.85
CA ASP A 267 8.37 -6.62 17.87
C ASP A 267 8.70 -7.45 19.12
N SER A 268 9.71 -7.02 19.92
CA SER A 268 10.06 -7.61 21.23
C SER A 268 10.72 -6.55 22.13
N GLU A 269 10.08 -6.23 23.24
CA GLU A 269 10.54 -5.29 24.29
C GLU A 269 11.92 -5.68 24.90
N PRO A 270 12.74 -4.77 25.50
CA PRO A 270 12.64 -3.32 25.76
C PRO A 270 13.85 -2.48 25.30
N ALA A 271 14.48 -2.74 24.17
CA ALA A 271 15.63 -1.96 23.72
C ALA A 271 15.25 -0.64 23.00
N ALA A 272 14.00 -0.28 23.07
CA ALA A 272 13.40 0.83 22.29
C ALA A 272 13.96 2.23 22.62
N ASP A 273 14.54 2.43 23.80
CA ASP A 273 14.98 3.76 24.23
C ASP A 273 16.23 4.29 23.53
N LYS A 274 16.94 3.45 22.79
CA LYS A 274 18.20 3.84 22.13
C LYS A 274 18.12 3.96 20.60
N ALA A 275 17.07 3.47 19.97
CA ALA A 275 16.94 3.56 18.53
C ALA A 275 16.57 4.99 18.09
N GLN A 276 17.38 5.59 17.22
CA GLN A 276 17.09 6.91 16.67
C GLN A 276 16.32 6.76 15.37
N VAL A 277 15.19 7.45 15.24
CA VAL A 277 14.52 7.64 13.96
C VAL A 277 15.31 8.69 13.18
N THR A 278 16.04 8.24 12.16
CA THR A 278 16.74 9.14 11.25
C THR A 278 15.98 9.19 9.93
N GLY A 279 15.60 10.30 9.41
CA GLY A 279 14.95 10.37 8.10
C GLY A 279 13.44 10.60 8.11
N PHE A 280 12.83 10.85 9.27
CA PHE A 280 11.48 11.40 9.29
C PHE A 280 11.52 12.91 9.06
N LYS A 281 10.78 13.36 8.06
CA LYS A 281 10.58 14.77 7.74
C LYS A 281 9.09 15.06 7.64
N LEU A 282 8.61 15.94 8.51
CA LEU A 282 7.27 16.51 8.46
C LEU A 282 7.39 17.98 8.10
N LYS A 283 6.74 18.38 7.01
CA LYS A 283 6.56 19.79 6.67
C LYS A 283 5.11 20.18 6.92
N VAL A 284 4.88 21.23 7.65
CA VAL A 284 3.54 21.81 7.91
C VAL A 284 3.57 23.25 7.44
N ALA A 285 2.77 23.59 6.42
CA ALA A 285 2.77 24.90 5.80
C ALA A 285 1.36 25.34 5.43
N ASP A 286 1.19 26.66 5.22
CA ASP A 286 -0.02 27.25 4.67
C ASP A 286 -1.29 26.91 5.45
N ASN A 287 -1.24 27.05 6.78
CA ASN A 287 -2.33 26.76 7.74
C ASN A 287 -2.73 25.27 7.83
N ALA A 288 -1.92 24.35 7.35
CA ALA A 288 -2.10 22.92 7.63
C ALA A 288 -1.94 22.64 9.15
N GLN A 289 -2.51 21.54 9.63
CA GLN A 289 -2.54 21.24 11.05
C GLN A 289 -1.97 19.86 11.35
N TRP A 290 -1.19 19.78 12.42
CA TRP A 290 -0.85 18.52 13.06
C TRP A 290 -1.42 18.50 14.48
N ASN A 291 -2.29 17.53 14.76
CA ASN A 291 -3.01 17.35 16.01
C ASN A 291 -2.53 16.08 16.72
N PRO A 292 -1.48 16.14 17.56
CA PRO A 292 -1.02 14.96 18.28
C PRO A 292 -2.06 14.54 19.32
N THR A 293 -2.33 13.23 19.42
CA THR A 293 -3.34 12.66 20.33
C THR A 293 -2.78 12.38 21.73
N ILE A 294 -1.45 12.25 21.86
CA ILE A 294 -0.75 12.03 23.13
C ILE A 294 0.43 12.99 23.23
N ILE A 295 0.42 13.84 24.25
CA ILE A 295 1.57 14.67 24.62
C ILE A 295 2.24 14.01 25.81
N THR A 296 3.21 13.10 25.58
CA THR A 296 4.05 12.56 26.66
C THR A 296 5.40 13.26 26.63
N SER A 297 5.81 13.74 27.79
CA SER A 297 7.03 14.54 27.98
C SER A 297 8.36 13.80 27.79
N SER A 298 8.34 12.50 27.51
CA SER A 298 9.55 11.66 27.51
C SER A 298 10.12 11.30 26.13
N SER A 299 9.54 11.79 25.04
CA SER A 299 10.00 11.43 23.69
C SER A 299 9.92 12.62 22.73
N ILE A 300 10.63 13.71 23.05
CA ILE A 300 10.79 14.82 22.09
C ILE A 300 11.78 14.37 21.03
N TYR A 301 11.26 13.88 19.93
CA TYR A 301 12.05 13.74 18.71
C TYR A 301 12.30 15.12 18.14
N LYS A 302 13.54 15.41 17.75
CA LYS A 302 13.81 16.59 16.93
C LYS A 302 13.18 16.37 15.54
N TYR A 303 11.95 16.78 15.37
CA TYR A 303 11.35 16.92 14.06
C TYR A 303 11.87 18.20 13.44
N VAL A 304 12.34 18.12 12.21
CA VAL A 304 12.60 19.32 11.43
C VAL A 304 11.24 19.77 10.91
N ILE A 305 10.63 20.70 11.65
CA ILE A 305 9.49 21.50 11.16
C ILE A 305 10.14 22.69 10.48
N ASN A 306 10.10 22.73 9.16
CA ASN A 306 10.49 23.89 8.37
C ASN A 306 9.27 24.53 7.75
#